data_bff729112368941e04a5283a1a338db6
#
_entry.id   bff729112368941e04a5283a1a338db6
#
_cell.length_a   1.000
_cell.length_b   1.000
_cell.length_c   1.000
_cell.angle_alpha   90.00
_cell.angle_beta   90.00
_cell.angle_gamma   90.00
#
_symmetry.space_group_name_H-M   'P 1'
#
loop_
_entity.id
_entity.type
_entity.pdbx_description
1 polymer ?
#
loop_
_entity_poly.entity_id
_entity_poly.type
_entity_poly.pdbx_seq_one_letter_code
_entity_poly.pdbx_strand_id
1 'polypeptide(L)'
;MTTPQPTVSAEDLKALLGSRLHDEVVKYFTDKTEAAPDYVERQVLECLRYLYLISHHREQLSGLFLPVEQEIDEIWHYLILQTREYRELCEERLPGRFFIHHRSIGYEDYQQEPGREQAIEEALRWIPLYCREFGPFDEGALPHWTIVRFLHQQLDMSLEDIAALEPLAAA
;
A
#
# COMPACT_ATOMS: atom_id res chain seq x y z
N MET A 1 -16.02 16.68 15.91
CA MET A 1 -14.96 16.80 14.89
C MET A 1 -15.28 15.84 13.76
N THR A 2 -15.49 16.36 12.60
CA THR A 2 -15.75 15.54 11.41
C THR A 2 -14.42 14.91 11.00
N THR A 3 -14.37 13.60 11.01
CA THR A 3 -13.25 12.87 10.43
C THR A 3 -13.11 13.33 8.96
N PRO A 4 -11.94 13.82 8.53
CA PRO A 4 -11.79 14.25 7.15
C PRO A 4 -12.12 13.08 6.23
N GLN A 5 -12.93 13.35 5.24
CA GLN A 5 -13.30 12.35 4.24
C GLN A 5 -12.04 11.97 3.44
N PRO A 6 -11.85 10.67 3.14
CA PRO A 6 -10.74 10.26 2.32
C PRO A 6 -10.80 10.94 0.94
N THR A 7 -9.65 11.35 0.42
CA THR A 7 -9.55 12.02 -0.88
C THR A 7 -9.69 11.05 -2.05
N VAL A 8 -9.41 9.77 -1.82
CA VAL A 8 -9.47 8.71 -2.84
C VAL A 8 -10.25 7.52 -2.30
N SER A 9 -11.32 7.16 -2.99
CA SER A 9 -12.14 6.00 -2.63
C SER A 9 -11.59 4.70 -3.21
N ALA A 10 -12.05 3.57 -2.68
CA ALA A 10 -11.78 2.25 -3.22
C ALA A 10 -12.26 2.13 -4.69
N GLU A 11 -13.42 2.71 -4.99
CA GLU A 11 -13.98 2.72 -6.35
C GLU A 11 -13.10 3.54 -7.32
N ASP A 12 -12.53 4.65 -6.86
CA ASP A 12 -11.60 5.44 -7.65
C ASP A 12 -10.37 4.64 -8.03
N LEU A 13 -9.79 3.91 -7.08
CA LEU A 13 -8.61 3.07 -7.33
C LEU A 13 -8.91 1.90 -8.27
N LYS A 14 -10.05 1.25 -8.09
CA LYS A 14 -10.51 0.19 -8.99
C LYS A 14 -10.68 0.72 -10.41
N ALA A 15 -11.23 1.93 -10.57
CA ALA A 15 -11.40 2.58 -11.86
C ALA A 15 -10.05 2.91 -12.52
N LEU A 16 -9.03 3.30 -11.74
CA LEU A 16 -7.68 3.54 -12.25
C LEU A 16 -7.07 2.27 -12.84
N LEU A 17 -7.23 1.14 -12.18
CA LEU A 17 -6.74 -0.15 -12.69
C LEU A 17 -7.57 -0.62 -13.90
N GLY A 18 -8.83 -0.31 -13.91
CA GLY A 18 -9.80 -0.81 -14.87
C GLY A 18 -10.50 -2.09 -14.36
N SER A 19 -11.81 -2.14 -14.49
CA SER A 19 -12.63 -3.23 -13.96
C SER A 19 -12.22 -4.60 -14.48
N ARG A 20 -11.87 -4.69 -15.76
CA ARG A 20 -11.44 -5.95 -16.38
C ARG A 20 -10.19 -6.53 -15.72
N LEU A 21 -9.12 -5.74 -15.63
CA LEU A 21 -7.87 -6.21 -15.01
C LEU A 21 -8.07 -6.46 -13.52
N HIS A 22 -8.83 -5.62 -12.84
CA HIS A 22 -9.18 -5.81 -11.43
C HIS A 22 -9.84 -7.19 -11.22
N ASP A 23 -10.84 -7.52 -12.01
CA ASP A 23 -11.55 -8.80 -11.89
C ASP A 23 -10.64 -9.99 -12.23
N GLU A 24 -9.78 -9.86 -13.22
CA GLU A 24 -8.78 -10.87 -13.58
C GLU A 24 -7.80 -11.14 -12.43
N VAL A 25 -7.29 -10.10 -11.78
CA VAL A 25 -6.37 -10.21 -10.65
C VAL A 25 -7.04 -10.86 -9.45
N VAL A 26 -8.24 -10.41 -9.11
CA VAL A 26 -9.02 -10.98 -7.99
C VAL A 26 -9.29 -12.46 -8.23
N LYS A 27 -9.72 -12.82 -9.45
CA LYS A 27 -9.95 -14.21 -9.80
C LYS A 27 -8.68 -15.06 -9.70
N TYR A 28 -7.58 -14.58 -10.25
CA TYR A 28 -6.30 -15.31 -10.24
C TYR A 28 -5.86 -15.63 -8.81
N PHE A 29 -5.85 -14.65 -7.91
CA PHE A 29 -5.42 -14.86 -6.53
C PHE A 29 -6.43 -15.62 -5.69
N THR A 30 -7.72 -15.48 -5.95
CA THR A 30 -8.76 -16.30 -5.32
C THR A 30 -8.54 -17.78 -5.64
N ASP A 31 -8.33 -18.10 -6.92
CA ASP A 31 -8.08 -19.48 -7.37
C ASP A 31 -6.75 -20.02 -6.83
N LYS A 32 -5.72 -19.19 -6.80
CA LYS A 32 -4.37 -19.58 -6.34
C LYS A 32 -4.29 -19.82 -4.83
N THR A 33 -4.95 -18.99 -4.04
CA THR A 33 -4.80 -18.99 -2.58
C THR A 33 -5.95 -19.67 -1.86
N GLU A 34 -7.04 -19.98 -2.56
CA GLU A 34 -8.29 -20.49 -1.99
C GLU A 34 -8.91 -19.58 -0.94
N ALA A 35 -8.45 -18.31 -0.87
CA ALA A 35 -9.03 -17.30 0.01
C ALA A 35 -10.37 -16.82 -0.50
N ALA A 36 -11.19 -16.25 0.40
CA ALA A 36 -12.47 -15.65 0.01
C ALA A 36 -12.25 -14.50 -0.98
N PRO A 37 -13.11 -14.37 -2.02
CA PRO A 37 -12.97 -13.28 -3.00
C PRO A 37 -12.91 -11.88 -2.38
N ASP A 38 -13.69 -11.62 -1.37
CA ASP A 38 -13.72 -10.32 -0.66
C ASP A 38 -12.38 -10.02 0.02
N TYR A 39 -11.73 -11.04 0.57
CA TYR A 39 -10.41 -10.91 1.18
C TYR A 39 -9.35 -10.58 0.12
N VAL A 40 -9.37 -11.27 -1.01
CA VAL A 40 -8.46 -11.00 -2.13
C VAL A 40 -8.71 -9.61 -2.73
N GLU A 41 -9.96 -9.23 -2.87
CA GLU A 41 -10.32 -7.89 -3.35
C GLU A 41 -9.74 -6.80 -2.44
N ARG A 42 -9.75 -7.03 -1.13
CA ARG A 42 -9.11 -6.12 -0.17
C ARG A 42 -7.59 -6.08 -0.33
N GLN A 43 -6.95 -7.21 -0.58
CA GLN A 43 -5.51 -7.26 -0.86
C GLN A 43 -5.16 -6.46 -2.11
N VAL A 44 -5.94 -6.59 -3.17
CA VAL A 44 -5.76 -5.80 -4.40
C VAL A 44 -5.92 -4.31 -4.12
N LEU A 45 -6.92 -3.94 -3.33
CA LEU A 45 -7.13 -2.56 -2.92
C LEU A 45 -5.91 -1.99 -2.17
N GLU A 46 -5.37 -2.73 -1.21
CA GLU A 46 -4.20 -2.27 -0.46
C GLU A 46 -2.94 -2.17 -1.33
N CYS A 47 -2.78 -3.05 -2.31
CA CYS A 47 -1.73 -2.92 -3.32
C CYS A 47 -1.90 -1.63 -4.15
N LEU A 48 -3.10 -1.31 -4.58
CA LEU A 48 -3.38 -0.08 -5.31
C LEU A 48 -3.16 1.17 -4.46
N ARG A 49 -3.50 1.13 -3.18
CA ARG A 49 -3.20 2.21 -2.23
C ARG A 49 -1.70 2.42 -2.08
N TYR A 50 -0.94 1.34 -1.99
CA TYR A 50 0.53 1.39 -1.96
C TYR A 50 1.10 2.09 -3.20
N LEU A 51 0.68 1.67 -4.39
CA LEU A 51 1.13 2.28 -5.64
C LEU A 51 0.70 3.74 -5.77
N TYR A 52 -0.51 4.05 -5.33
CA TYR A 52 -1.02 5.43 -5.34
C TYR A 52 -0.18 6.35 -4.45
N LEU A 53 0.14 5.90 -3.23
CA LEU A 53 1.01 6.66 -2.32
C LEU A 53 2.36 6.97 -2.95
N ILE A 54 3.02 5.96 -3.49
CA ILE A 54 4.32 6.12 -4.12
C ILE A 54 4.23 7.09 -5.30
N SER A 55 3.18 6.97 -6.11
CA SER A 55 2.96 7.84 -7.26
C SER A 55 2.73 9.29 -6.86
N HIS A 56 1.83 9.51 -5.90
CA HIS A 56 1.39 10.86 -5.51
C HIS A 56 2.40 11.60 -4.63
N HIS A 57 3.12 10.87 -3.78
CA HIS A 57 4.04 11.45 -2.79
C HIS A 57 5.50 11.06 -3.07
N ARG A 58 5.89 11.04 -4.33
CA ARG A 58 7.22 10.62 -4.77
C ARG A 58 8.35 11.30 -4.00
N GLU A 59 8.28 12.61 -3.83
CA GLU A 59 9.33 13.37 -3.17
C GLU A 59 9.43 13.04 -1.67
N GLN A 60 8.28 12.94 -1.00
CA GLN A 60 8.25 12.65 0.43
C GLN A 60 8.63 11.21 0.76
N LEU A 61 8.35 10.27 -0.16
CA LEU A 61 8.55 8.83 0.05
C LEU A 61 9.83 8.29 -0.59
N SER A 62 10.55 9.11 -1.35
CA SER A 62 11.81 8.69 -1.97
C SER A 62 12.81 8.22 -0.92
N GLY A 63 13.33 7.01 -1.08
CA GLY A 63 14.26 6.40 -0.16
C GLY A 63 13.65 5.83 1.11
N LEU A 64 12.34 5.97 1.32
CA LEU A 64 11.66 5.35 2.46
C LEU A 64 11.28 3.90 2.14
N PHE A 65 11.29 3.08 3.17
CA PHE A 65 10.82 1.72 3.13
C PHE A 65 9.38 1.65 3.65
N LEU A 66 8.47 1.17 2.81
CA LEU A 66 7.06 0.96 3.16
C LEU A 66 6.80 -0.55 3.25
N PRO A 67 6.94 -1.14 4.44
CA PRO A 67 6.80 -2.58 4.59
C PRO A 67 5.36 -3.04 4.35
N VAL A 68 5.20 -3.94 3.40
CA VAL A 68 3.95 -4.65 3.13
C VAL A 68 4.20 -6.15 3.20
N GLU A 69 3.13 -6.90 3.46
CA GLU A 69 3.23 -8.35 3.50
C GLU A 69 3.43 -8.95 2.10
N GLN A 70 3.92 -10.18 2.07
CA GLN A 70 4.29 -10.86 0.83
C GLN A 70 3.16 -10.91 -0.19
N GLU A 71 1.93 -11.11 0.24
CA GLU A 71 0.78 -11.19 -0.66
C GLU A 71 0.54 -9.89 -1.45
N ILE A 72 0.87 -8.75 -0.86
CA ILE A 72 0.79 -7.45 -1.56
C ILE A 72 1.89 -7.35 -2.62
N ASP A 73 3.07 -7.80 -2.30
CA ASP A 73 4.20 -7.86 -3.22
C ASP A 73 3.91 -8.81 -4.40
N GLU A 74 3.30 -9.96 -4.14
CA GLU A 74 2.90 -10.91 -5.18
C GLU A 74 1.85 -10.32 -6.15
N ILE A 75 0.89 -9.57 -5.64
CA ILE A 75 -0.09 -8.87 -6.47
C ILE A 75 0.61 -7.82 -7.34
N TRP A 76 1.51 -7.07 -6.77
CA TRP A 76 2.30 -6.10 -7.53
C TRP A 76 3.11 -6.76 -8.65
N HIS A 77 3.78 -7.89 -8.36
CA HIS A 77 4.47 -8.68 -9.40
C HIS A 77 3.53 -9.11 -10.52
N TYR A 78 2.34 -9.57 -10.17
CA TYR A 78 1.34 -9.95 -11.18
C TYR A 78 0.99 -8.76 -12.07
N LEU A 79 0.76 -7.59 -11.49
CA LEU A 79 0.43 -6.36 -12.24
C LEU A 79 1.57 -5.96 -13.19
N ILE A 80 2.82 -6.04 -12.73
CA ILE A 80 4.00 -5.72 -13.54
C ILE A 80 4.08 -6.60 -14.79
N LEU A 81 3.73 -7.87 -14.66
CA LEU A 81 3.72 -8.81 -15.79
C LEU A 81 2.67 -8.46 -16.85
N GLN A 82 1.65 -7.69 -16.50
CA GLN A 82 0.72 -7.07 -17.43
C GLN A 82 1.36 -5.77 -17.94
N THR A 83 2.45 -5.89 -18.65
CA THR A 83 3.40 -4.79 -18.93
C THR A 83 2.77 -3.55 -19.54
N ARG A 84 1.83 -3.74 -20.45
CA ARG A 84 1.10 -2.63 -21.11
C ARG A 84 0.19 -1.91 -20.12
N GLU A 85 -0.68 -2.65 -19.46
CA GLU A 85 -1.65 -2.12 -18.52
C GLU A 85 -0.96 -1.50 -17.29
N TYR A 86 0.13 -2.12 -16.83
CA TYR A 86 0.91 -1.58 -15.72
C TYR A 86 1.59 -0.25 -16.10
N ARG A 87 2.13 -0.16 -17.30
CA ARG A 87 2.71 1.09 -17.80
C ARG A 87 1.67 2.20 -17.91
N GLU A 88 0.50 1.89 -18.49
CA GLU A 88 -0.62 2.83 -18.57
C GLU A 88 -1.07 3.27 -17.18
N LEU A 89 -1.18 2.34 -16.22
CA LEU A 89 -1.50 2.67 -14.84
C LEU A 89 -0.51 3.68 -14.26
N CYS A 90 0.78 3.41 -14.38
CA CYS A 90 1.83 4.24 -13.78
C CYS A 90 1.97 5.61 -14.45
N GLU A 91 2.03 5.65 -15.78
CA GLU A 91 2.39 6.84 -16.54
C GLU A 91 1.20 7.70 -16.95
N GLU A 92 0.00 7.11 -17.04
CA GLU A 92 -1.17 7.81 -17.56
C GLU A 92 -2.30 8.01 -16.56
N ARG A 93 -2.45 7.12 -15.58
CA ARG A 93 -3.60 7.11 -14.67
C ARG A 93 -3.27 7.50 -13.24
N LEU A 94 -2.18 7.02 -12.68
CA LEU A 94 -1.74 7.42 -11.35
C LEU A 94 -1.27 8.88 -11.34
N PRO A 95 -1.45 9.62 -10.23
CA PRO A 95 -1.26 11.07 -10.23
C PRO A 95 0.15 11.55 -10.52
N GLY A 96 1.17 10.77 -10.15
CA GLY A 96 2.58 11.14 -10.35
C GLY A 96 3.09 10.99 -11.77
N ARG A 97 2.37 10.24 -12.61
CA ARG A 97 2.69 10.09 -14.04
C ARG A 97 4.10 9.60 -14.33
N PHE A 98 4.60 8.65 -13.55
CA PHE A 98 5.90 8.03 -13.77
C PHE A 98 5.84 6.52 -13.54
N PHE A 99 6.72 5.79 -14.22
CA PHE A 99 6.82 4.34 -14.07
C PHE A 99 7.38 3.97 -12.70
N ILE A 100 6.61 3.18 -11.94
CA ILE A 100 7.03 2.71 -10.63
C ILE A 100 7.78 1.39 -10.80
N HIS A 101 9.11 1.46 -10.64
CA HIS A 101 9.95 0.29 -10.73
C HIS A 101 9.86 -0.57 -9.48
N HIS A 102 9.77 -1.86 -9.68
CA HIS A 102 9.86 -2.85 -8.62
C HIS A 102 11.27 -3.45 -8.62
N ARG A 103 11.93 -3.37 -7.48
CA ARG A 103 13.19 -4.07 -7.29
C ARG A 103 12.90 -5.40 -6.61
N SER A 104 13.15 -6.51 -7.32
CA SER A 104 13.14 -7.84 -6.70
C SER A 104 14.31 -7.90 -5.73
N ILE A 105 14.00 -7.85 -4.44
CA ILE A 105 15.00 -8.03 -3.39
C ILE A 105 15.01 -9.51 -3.06
N GLY A 106 16.17 -10.17 -3.19
CA GLY A 106 16.33 -11.56 -2.77
C GLY A 106 16.12 -11.68 -1.26
N TYR A 107 15.72 -12.86 -0.79
CA TYR A 107 15.47 -13.11 0.64
C TYR A 107 16.64 -12.70 1.53
N GLU A 108 17.87 -12.84 1.02
CA GLU A 108 19.08 -12.42 1.73
C GLU A 108 19.19 -10.90 1.89
N ASP A 109 18.68 -10.16 0.92
CA ASP A 109 18.66 -8.69 0.99
C ASP A 109 17.59 -8.18 1.95
N TYR A 110 16.54 -8.97 2.21
CA TYR A 110 15.55 -8.69 3.24
C TYR A 110 16.15 -8.59 4.64
N GLN A 111 17.27 -9.25 4.88
CA GLN A 111 18.01 -9.19 6.15
C GLN A 111 18.78 -7.87 6.33
N GLN A 112 18.93 -7.10 5.25
CA GLN A 112 19.55 -5.77 5.26
C GLN A 112 18.53 -4.64 5.31
N GLU A 113 17.26 -4.96 5.53
CA GLU A 113 16.22 -3.98 5.71
C GLU A 113 16.51 -3.07 6.91
N PRO A 114 15.99 -1.82 6.88
CA PRO A 114 16.19 -0.92 8.00
C PRO A 114 15.75 -1.58 9.30
N GLY A 115 16.53 -1.39 10.35
CA GLY A 115 16.18 -1.87 11.69
C GLY A 115 14.80 -1.35 12.11
N ARG A 116 14.22 -2.02 13.12
CA ARG A 116 12.88 -1.69 13.62
C ARG A 116 12.69 -0.21 13.93
N GLU A 117 13.68 0.43 14.59
CA GLU A 117 13.61 1.85 14.94
C GLU A 117 13.52 2.74 13.71
N GLN A 118 14.33 2.47 12.69
CA GLN A 118 14.30 3.20 11.44
C GLN A 118 12.98 2.99 10.71
N ALA A 119 12.46 1.77 10.68
CA ALA A 119 11.17 1.48 10.06
C ALA A 119 10.02 2.25 10.73
N ILE A 120 10.05 2.38 12.06
CA ILE A 120 9.06 3.16 12.81
C ILE A 120 9.20 4.65 12.48
N GLU A 121 10.42 5.19 12.47
CA GLU A 121 10.66 6.59 12.11
C GLU A 121 10.16 6.90 10.69
N GLU A 122 10.44 6.03 9.74
CA GLU A 122 9.95 6.16 8.37
C GLU A 122 8.43 6.04 8.29
N ALA A 123 7.83 5.15 9.09
CA ALA A 123 6.38 5.00 9.17
C ALA A 123 5.69 6.29 9.60
N LEU A 124 6.27 7.06 10.51
CA LEU A 124 5.73 8.35 10.93
C LEU A 124 5.68 9.39 9.79
N ARG A 125 6.35 9.12 8.68
CA ARG A 125 6.28 9.97 7.49
C ARG A 125 5.19 9.53 6.53
N TRP A 126 4.99 8.23 6.34
CA TRP A 126 4.06 7.75 5.33
C TRP A 126 2.67 7.36 5.87
N ILE A 127 2.55 6.94 7.13
CA ILE A 127 1.25 6.61 7.72
C ILE A 127 0.27 7.80 7.67
N PRO A 128 0.68 9.03 8.05
CA PRO A 128 -0.22 10.17 7.94
C PRO A 128 -0.67 10.46 6.50
N LEU A 129 0.20 10.20 5.52
CA LEU A 129 -0.16 10.34 4.11
C LEU A 129 -1.23 9.32 3.70
N TYR A 130 -1.06 8.07 4.10
CA TYR A 130 -2.06 7.03 3.87
C TYR A 130 -3.42 7.42 4.47
N CYS A 131 -3.43 7.82 5.73
CA CYS A 131 -4.67 8.17 6.42
C CYS A 131 -5.37 9.38 5.79
N ARG A 132 -4.61 10.35 5.31
CA ARG A 132 -5.16 11.51 4.61
C ARG A 132 -5.80 11.12 3.27
N GLU A 133 -5.16 10.25 2.50
CA GLU A 133 -5.67 9.85 1.18
C GLU A 133 -6.82 8.85 1.27
N PHE A 134 -6.73 7.87 2.17
CA PHE A 134 -7.62 6.71 2.18
C PHE A 134 -8.47 6.57 3.45
N GLY A 135 -8.28 7.44 4.43
CA GLY A 135 -8.86 7.29 5.76
C GLY A 135 -8.00 6.43 6.68
N PRO A 136 -8.43 6.24 7.94
CA PRO A 136 -7.68 5.47 8.91
C PRO A 136 -7.52 4.00 8.48
N PHE A 137 -6.43 3.37 8.92
CA PHE A 137 -6.30 1.93 8.79
C PHE A 137 -7.42 1.24 9.57
N ASP A 138 -8.05 0.27 8.94
CA ASP A 138 -9.08 -0.56 9.54
C ASP A 138 -8.60 -2.01 9.69
N GLU A 139 -9.43 -2.87 10.24
CA GLU A 139 -9.11 -4.27 10.43
C GLU A 139 -8.83 -5.02 9.11
N GLY A 140 -9.42 -4.56 8.01
CA GLY A 140 -9.19 -5.14 6.68
C GLY A 140 -7.84 -4.78 6.09
N ALA A 141 -7.31 -3.61 6.39
CA ALA A 141 -5.98 -3.17 5.94
C ALA A 141 -4.85 -3.73 6.82
N LEU A 142 -5.12 -3.87 8.10
CA LEU A 142 -4.13 -4.22 9.12
C LEU A 142 -3.26 -5.45 8.78
N PRO A 143 -3.80 -6.57 8.26
CA PRO A 143 -2.98 -7.74 7.96
C PRO A 143 -1.94 -7.53 6.86
N HIS A 144 -2.07 -6.50 6.06
CA HIS A 144 -1.30 -6.30 4.84
C HIS A 144 -0.15 -5.30 4.97
N TRP A 145 -0.13 -4.53 6.06
CA TRP A 145 0.89 -3.52 6.33
C TRP A 145 1.72 -3.91 7.55
N THR A 146 2.92 -4.40 7.30
CA THR A 146 3.78 -4.99 8.33
C THR A 146 4.02 -4.09 9.53
N ILE A 147 4.38 -2.82 9.28
CA ILE A 147 4.67 -1.89 10.38
C ILE A 147 3.41 -1.48 11.14
N VAL A 148 2.28 -1.34 10.45
CA VAL A 148 1.00 -1.00 11.10
C VAL A 148 0.55 -2.14 12.00
N ARG A 149 0.65 -3.37 11.52
CA ARG A 149 0.38 -4.56 12.33
C ARG A 149 1.29 -4.64 13.55
N PHE A 150 2.57 -4.33 13.39
CA PHE A 150 3.53 -4.26 14.48
C PHE A 150 3.13 -3.21 15.54
N LEU A 151 2.83 -1.99 15.12
CA LEU A 151 2.40 -0.92 16.02
C LEU A 151 1.14 -1.32 16.80
N HIS A 152 0.20 -1.96 16.14
CA HIS A 152 -1.05 -2.38 16.75
C HIS A 152 -0.86 -3.56 17.70
N GLN A 153 -0.16 -4.61 17.29
CA GLN A 153 -0.06 -5.87 18.05
C GLN A 153 1.07 -5.87 19.07
N GLN A 154 2.19 -5.23 18.80
CA GLN A 154 3.37 -5.26 19.66
C GLN A 154 3.52 -4.02 20.55
N LEU A 155 3.07 -2.87 20.07
CA LEU A 155 3.10 -1.63 20.84
C LEU A 155 1.74 -1.24 21.41
N ASP A 156 0.74 -2.10 21.23
CA ASP A 156 -0.61 -1.94 21.79
C ASP A 156 -1.30 -0.63 21.41
N MET A 157 -0.94 -0.09 20.24
CA MET A 157 -1.58 1.12 19.70
C MET A 157 -2.93 0.77 19.08
N SER A 158 -3.97 1.51 19.46
CA SER A 158 -5.26 1.37 18.76
C SER A 158 -5.18 1.89 17.33
N LEU A 159 -6.10 1.47 16.46
CA LEU A 159 -6.17 2.01 15.10
C LEU A 159 -6.45 3.52 15.11
N GLU A 160 -7.16 4.02 16.13
CA GLU A 160 -7.38 5.45 16.33
C GLU A 160 -6.08 6.19 16.65
N ASP A 161 -5.23 5.62 17.52
CA ASP A 161 -3.93 6.17 17.86
C ASP A 161 -3.02 6.24 16.63
N ILE A 162 -3.03 5.18 15.80
CA ILE A 162 -2.26 5.14 14.56
C ILE A 162 -2.75 6.20 13.58
N ALA A 163 -4.07 6.36 13.45
CA ALA A 163 -4.65 7.40 12.59
C ALA A 163 -4.36 8.83 13.09
N ALA A 164 -4.10 9.00 14.37
CA ALA A 164 -3.79 10.27 14.98
C ALA A 164 -2.29 10.64 14.95
N LEU A 165 -1.45 9.76 14.40
CA LEU A 165 -0.02 10.06 14.23
C LEU A 165 0.16 11.30 13.34
N GLU A 166 0.97 12.23 13.82
CA GLU A 166 1.32 13.42 13.05
C GLU A 166 2.62 13.20 12.28
N PRO A 167 2.74 13.83 11.09
CA PRO A 167 3.99 13.76 10.34
C PRO A 167 5.14 14.32 11.17
N LEU A 168 6.29 13.64 11.15
CA LEU A 168 7.51 14.23 11.68
C LEU A 168 7.78 15.53 10.93
N ALA A 169 8.04 16.59 11.69
CA ALA A 169 8.45 17.85 11.09
C ALA A 169 9.69 17.60 10.22
N ALA A 170 9.68 18.11 8.99
CA ALA A 170 10.82 18.05 8.10
C ALA A 170 12.00 18.72 8.79
N ALA A 171 13.05 17.94 9.03
CA ALA A 171 14.29 18.47 9.57
C ALA A 171 15.04 19.25 8.50
#